data_60c92a8cbcead2c8faaadb0dad1705f5
#
_entry.id   60c92a8cbcead2c8faaadb0dad1705f5
#
_cell.length_a   1.000
_cell.length_b   1.000
_cell.length_c   1.000
_cell.angle_alpha   90.00
_cell.angle_beta   90.00
_cell.angle_gamma   90.00
#
_symmetry.space_group_name_H-M   'P 1'
#
loop_
_entity.id
_entity.type
_entity.pdbx_description
1 polymer ?
#
loop_
_entity_poly.entity_id
_entity_poly.type
_entity_poly.pdbx_seq_one_letter_code
_entity_poly.pdbx_strand_id
1 'polypeptide(L)'
;MKVAIISDTHGNLANIKRILDWLAREKISFIIHCGDVAGSAALRDGFGKFDGKILLVMGNADFGFKEDYEILPDIKVFEKQGEVVLDKKRIAFAHYLEPARDLANSGKYNLVFYGHTHRPWEEKIGDCRIVNPGEAAGQYQKSTFAVYNTQTEKLELKILELLA
;
A
#
# COMPACT_ATOMS: atom_id res chain seq x y z
N MET A 1 9.37 9.25 9.72
CA MET A 1 9.00 7.84 10.03
C MET A 1 9.16 6.95 8.78
N LYS A 2 9.19 5.59 8.93
CA LYS A 2 9.10 4.67 7.81
C LYS A 2 7.64 4.24 7.61
N VAL A 3 7.21 4.11 6.34
CA VAL A 3 5.86 3.68 5.93
C VAL A 3 6.00 2.56 4.91
N ALA A 4 5.30 1.45 5.09
CA ALA A 4 5.23 0.39 4.10
C ALA A 4 4.11 0.69 3.09
N ILE A 5 4.41 0.51 1.82
CA ILE A 5 3.45 0.65 0.72
C ILE A 5 3.28 -0.73 0.10
N ILE A 6 2.07 -1.27 0.23
CA ILE A 6 1.73 -2.64 -0.20
C ILE A 6 0.56 -2.55 -1.18
N SER A 7 0.48 -3.43 -2.14
CA SER A 7 -0.65 -3.54 -3.06
C SER A 7 -0.84 -4.97 -3.55
N ASP A 8 -2.04 -5.25 -4.02
CA ASP A 8 -2.34 -6.47 -4.78
C ASP A 8 -1.86 -7.74 -4.05
N THR A 9 -2.35 -7.91 -2.81
CA THR A 9 -2.03 -9.08 -1.96
C THR A 9 -2.84 -10.31 -2.33
N HIS A 10 -4.02 -10.14 -2.95
CA HIS A 10 -4.89 -11.20 -3.48
C HIS A 10 -5.01 -12.42 -2.57
N GLY A 11 -5.14 -12.20 -1.26
CA GLY A 11 -5.32 -13.27 -0.29
C GLY A 11 -4.10 -14.16 -0.06
N ASN A 12 -2.92 -13.81 -0.55
CA ASN A 12 -1.70 -14.58 -0.31
C ASN A 12 -1.20 -14.41 1.14
N LEU A 13 -1.80 -15.16 2.05
CA LEU A 13 -1.50 -15.11 3.50
C LEU A 13 -0.02 -15.38 3.80
N ALA A 14 0.63 -16.26 3.03
CA ALA A 14 2.03 -16.59 3.24
C ALA A 14 2.94 -15.37 2.97
N ASN A 15 2.69 -14.66 1.88
CA ASN A 15 3.44 -13.46 1.54
C ASN A 15 3.10 -12.31 2.49
N ILE A 16 1.82 -12.12 2.82
CA ILE A 16 1.40 -11.12 3.81
C ILE A 16 2.14 -11.36 5.13
N LYS A 17 2.14 -12.59 5.64
CA LYS A 17 2.86 -12.92 6.88
C LYS A 17 4.35 -12.60 6.78
N ARG A 18 5.04 -12.97 5.70
CA ARG A 18 6.47 -12.67 5.52
C ARG A 18 6.76 -11.16 5.51
N ILE A 19 5.88 -10.38 4.85
CA ILE A 19 5.98 -8.92 4.84
C ILE A 19 5.81 -8.38 6.25
N LEU A 20 4.76 -8.78 6.98
CA LEU A 20 4.51 -8.30 8.34
C LEU A 20 5.61 -8.70 9.32
N ASP A 21 6.14 -9.92 9.24
CA ASP A 21 7.29 -10.34 10.05
C ASP A 21 8.53 -9.47 9.78
N TRP A 22 8.76 -9.08 8.53
CA TRP A 22 9.83 -8.18 8.17
C TRP A 22 9.58 -6.76 8.69
N LEU A 23 8.35 -6.23 8.53
CA LEU A 23 7.97 -4.91 9.06
C LEU A 23 8.16 -4.83 10.57
N ALA A 24 7.81 -5.87 11.31
CA ALA A 24 8.01 -5.95 12.76
C ALA A 24 9.49 -5.85 13.13
N ARG A 25 10.37 -6.59 12.44
CA ARG A 25 11.85 -6.50 12.64
C ARG A 25 12.39 -5.09 12.36
N GLU A 26 11.87 -4.43 11.32
CA GLU A 26 12.24 -3.07 10.94
C GLU A 26 11.55 -1.98 11.78
N LYS A 27 10.66 -2.37 12.71
CA LYS A 27 9.85 -1.48 13.56
C LYS A 27 9.01 -0.51 12.75
N ILE A 28 8.40 -1.01 11.68
CA ILE A 28 7.48 -0.25 10.82
C ILE A 28 6.05 -0.60 11.23
N SER A 29 5.33 0.38 11.76
CA SER A 29 3.96 0.25 12.27
C SER A 29 2.92 1.05 11.46
N PHE A 30 3.24 1.42 10.22
CA PHE A 30 2.32 2.15 9.34
C PHE A 30 2.33 1.57 7.94
N ILE A 31 1.15 1.18 7.45
CA ILE A 31 0.94 0.63 6.11
C ILE A 31 -0.02 1.52 5.33
N ILE A 32 0.31 1.81 4.07
CA ILE A 32 -0.63 2.23 3.04
C ILE A 32 -0.81 1.04 2.11
N HIS A 33 -2.03 0.51 2.02
CA HIS A 33 -2.38 -0.58 1.12
C HIS A 33 -3.18 -0.04 -0.06
N CYS A 34 -2.65 -0.22 -1.26
CA CYS A 34 -3.21 0.36 -2.49
C CYS A 34 -4.27 -0.53 -3.17
N GLY A 35 -4.94 -1.41 -2.40
CA GLY A 35 -6.08 -2.19 -2.87
C GLY A 35 -5.76 -3.63 -3.26
N ASP A 36 -6.83 -4.36 -3.58
CA ASP A 36 -6.83 -5.77 -3.94
C ASP A 36 -6.28 -6.69 -2.83
N VAL A 37 -6.93 -6.61 -1.65
CA VAL A 37 -6.74 -7.59 -0.56
C VAL A 37 -7.43 -8.90 -0.90
N ALA A 38 -8.57 -8.83 -1.62
CA ALA A 38 -9.39 -9.94 -2.08
C ALA A 38 -10.09 -10.73 -0.96
N GLY A 39 -10.79 -10.01 -0.08
CA GLY A 39 -11.78 -10.58 0.83
C GLY A 39 -11.51 -10.35 2.30
N SER A 40 -12.59 -10.38 3.07
CA SER A 40 -12.59 -10.12 4.53
C SER A 40 -11.76 -11.13 5.32
N ALA A 41 -11.77 -12.40 4.92
CA ALA A 41 -10.92 -13.42 5.54
C ALA A 41 -9.43 -13.11 5.32
N ALA A 42 -9.04 -12.72 4.09
CA ALA A 42 -7.66 -12.35 3.79
C ALA A 42 -7.21 -11.13 4.58
N LEU A 43 -8.07 -10.13 4.75
CA LEU A 43 -7.76 -8.96 5.56
C LEU A 43 -7.61 -9.32 7.04
N ARG A 44 -8.57 -10.05 7.62
CA ARG A 44 -8.57 -10.43 9.03
C ARG A 44 -7.40 -11.36 9.37
N ASP A 45 -7.24 -12.43 8.60
CA ASP A 45 -6.25 -13.48 8.89
C ASP A 45 -4.83 -13.05 8.51
N GLY A 46 -4.72 -12.16 7.49
CA GLY A 46 -3.46 -11.55 7.05
C GLY A 46 -3.05 -10.38 7.94
N PHE A 47 -3.87 -9.36 8.03
CA PHE A 47 -3.50 -8.08 8.66
C PHE A 47 -4.04 -7.88 10.08
N GLY A 48 -5.00 -8.69 10.54
CA GLY A 48 -5.66 -8.50 11.83
C GLY A 48 -4.76 -8.59 13.06
N LYS A 49 -3.52 -9.10 12.91
CA LYS A 49 -2.50 -9.15 13.98
C LYS A 49 -1.41 -8.11 13.80
N PHE A 50 -1.54 -7.22 12.83
CA PHE A 50 -0.56 -6.16 12.62
C PHE A 50 -0.65 -5.14 13.76
N ASP A 51 0.44 -4.94 14.47
CA ASP A 51 0.53 -3.93 15.52
C ASP A 51 0.89 -2.58 14.91
N GLY A 52 -0.13 -1.90 14.37
CA GLY A 52 0.06 -0.62 13.72
C GLY A 52 -1.16 -0.17 12.94
N LYS A 53 -1.03 0.92 12.21
CA LYS A 53 -2.11 1.55 11.46
C LYS A 53 -2.06 1.18 9.98
N ILE A 54 -3.21 0.85 9.42
CA ILE A 54 -3.37 0.58 7.99
C ILE A 54 -4.35 1.58 7.37
N LEU A 55 -3.91 2.25 6.31
CA LEU A 55 -4.79 2.98 5.40
C LEU A 55 -4.96 2.13 4.14
N LEU A 56 -6.17 1.71 3.86
CA LEU A 56 -6.51 0.82 2.75
C LEU A 56 -7.43 1.53 1.77
N VAL A 57 -7.04 1.65 0.51
CA VAL A 57 -7.98 1.98 -0.57
C VAL A 57 -8.47 0.69 -1.22
N MET A 58 -9.75 0.62 -1.55
CA MET A 58 -10.34 -0.57 -2.18
C MET A 58 -9.91 -0.69 -3.64
N GLY A 59 -9.61 -1.91 -4.07
CA GLY A 59 -9.39 -2.27 -5.46
C GLY A 59 -10.58 -3.04 -6.06
N ASN A 60 -10.42 -3.53 -7.27
CA ASN A 60 -11.50 -4.27 -7.95
C ASN A 60 -11.78 -5.64 -7.32
N ALA A 61 -10.78 -6.27 -6.70
CA ALA A 61 -10.97 -7.53 -5.98
C ALA A 61 -11.60 -7.35 -4.59
N ASP A 62 -11.77 -6.10 -4.14
CA ASP A 62 -12.33 -5.76 -2.82
C ASP A 62 -13.82 -5.38 -2.90
N PHE A 63 -14.41 -5.44 -4.09
CA PHE A 63 -15.80 -5.07 -4.29
C PHE A 63 -16.73 -5.94 -3.41
N GLY A 64 -17.61 -5.26 -2.64
CA GLY A 64 -18.55 -5.92 -1.73
C GLY A 64 -18.02 -6.23 -0.33
N PHE A 65 -16.74 -5.96 -0.02
CA PHE A 65 -16.13 -6.25 1.28
C PHE A 65 -15.94 -5.01 2.19
N LYS A 66 -16.43 -3.85 1.79
CA LYS A 66 -16.19 -2.60 2.53
C LYS A 66 -16.61 -2.69 4.00
N GLU A 67 -17.84 -3.12 4.26
CA GLU A 67 -18.39 -3.23 5.61
C GLU A 67 -17.57 -4.20 6.48
N ASP A 68 -17.14 -5.31 5.90
CA ASP A 68 -16.29 -6.28 6.58
C ASP A 68 -14.91 -5.72 6.91
N TYR A 69 -14.37 -4.85 6.04
CA TYR A 69 -13.06 -4.24 6.26
C TYR A 69 -13.08 -3.17 7.35
N GLU A 70 -14.18 -2.44 7.48
CA GLU A 70 -14.37 -1.39 8.50
C GLU A 70 -14.50 -1.92 9.93
N ILE A 71 -14.68 -3.23 10.11
CA ILE A 71 -14.78 -3.85 11.46
C ILE A 71 -13.44 -3.88 12.19
N LEU A 72 -12.31 -3.84 11.47
CA LEU A 72 -10.99 -3.90 12.09
C LEU A 72 -10.55 -2.52 12.60
N PRO A 73 -10.28 -2.35 13.92
CA PRO A 73 -10.17 -1.03 14.56
C PRO A 73 -9.00 -0.17 14.06
N ASP A 74 -7.91 -0.81 13.62
CA ASP A 74 -6.69 -0.11 13.18
C ASP A 74 -6.60 0.05 11.66
N ILE A 75 -7.66 -0.28 10.95
CA ILE A 75 -7.76 -0.17 9.49
C ILE A 75 -8.75 0.93 9.13
N LYS A 76 -8.27 1.94 8.41
CA LYS A 76 -9.13 2.95 7.81
C LYS A 76 -9.29 2.67 6.31
N VAL A 77 -10.53 2.45 5.88
CA VAL A 77 -10.88 2.08 4.52
C VAL A 77 -11.32 3.31 3.71
N PHE A 78 -10.87 3.37 2.46
CA PHE A 78 -11.25 4.38 1.49
C PHE A 78 -11.77 3.68 0.22
N GLU A 79 -12.88 4.18 -0.34
CA GLU A 79 -13.50 3.52 -1.50
C GLU A 79 -12.72 3.75 -2.80
N LYS A 80 -12.31 4.97 -3.07
CA LYS A 80 -11.72 5.36 -4.35
C LYS A 80 -10.30 5.87 -4.23
N GLN A 81 -10.05 6.70 -3.23
CA GLN A 81 -8.78 7.33 -2.95
C GLN A 81 -8.69 7.75 -1.50
N GLY A 82 -7.48 7.76 -0.97
CA GLY A 82 -7.21 8.25 0.37
C GLY A 82 -6.09 9.27 0.37
N GLU A 83 -5.99 10.02 1.47
CA GLU A 83 -4.88 10.95 1.69
C GLU A 83 -4.45 10.94 3.16
N VAL A 84 -3.20 11.27 3.38
CA VAL A 84 -2.60 11.42 4.71
C VAL A 84 -1.46 12.41 4.68
N VAL A 85 -1.25 13.09 5.79
CA VAL A 85 -0.08 13.94 6.01
C VAL A 85 0.84 13.27 7.04
N LEU A 86 2.06 12.95 6.64
CA LEU A 86 3.08 12.34 7.49
C LEU A 86 4.36 13.18 7.41
N ASP A 87 4.85 13.66 8.57
CA ASP A 87 6.04 14.51 8.66
C ASP A 87 6.04 15.66 7.61
N LYS A 88 4.90 16.36 7.50
CA LYS A 88 4.65 17.46 6.55
C LYS A 88 4.58 17.03 5.06
N LYS A 89 4.72 15.73 4.74
CA LYS A 89 4.52 15.22 3.39
C LYS A 89 3.06 14.91 3.16
N ARG A 90 2.46 15.50 2.12
CA ARG A 90 1.10 15.20 1.68
C ARG A 90 1.17 14.01 0.73
N ILE A 91 0.59 12.91 1.14
CA ILE A 91 0.59 11.64 0.42
C ILE A 91 -0.84 11.30 0.05
N ALA A 92 -1.09 10.96 -1.21
CA ALA A 92 -2.35 10.39 -1.64
C ALA A 92 -2.14 8.96 -2.15
N PHE A 93 -3.22 8.19 -2.22
CA PHE A 93 -3.18 6.83 -2.73
C PHE A 93 -4.52 6.46 -3.37
N ALA A 94 -4.46 5.68 -4.43
CA ALA A 94 -5.58 5.15 -5.17
C ALA A 94 -5.25 3.73 -5.61
N HIS A 95 -6.24 2.97 -6.10
CA HIS A 95 -5.93 1.66 -6.68
C HIS A 95 -5.49 1.78 -8.14
N TYR A 96 -6.20 2.56 -8.94
CA TYR A 96 -5.97 2.67 -10.38
C TYR A 96 -5.01 3.81 -10.76
N LEU A 97 -4.34 3.64 -11.90
CA LEU A 97 -3.35 4.60 -12.42
C LEU A 97 -3.97 5.95 -12.81
N GLU A 98 -5.13 5.97 -13.48
CA GLU A 98 -5.77 7.21 -13.91
C GLU A 98 -6.12 8.13 -12.74
N PRO A 99 -6.86 7.67 -11.69
CA PRO A 99 -7.08 8.49 -10.49
C PRO A 99 -5.77 8.91 -9.81
N ALA A 100 -4.75 8.04 -9.79
CA ALA A 100 -3.45 8.39 -9.21
C ALA A 100 -2.75 9.51 -10.00
N ARG A 101 -2.84 9.51 -11.33
CA ARG A 101 -2.32 10.58 -12.18
C ARG A 101 -3.08 11.89 -11.98
N ASP A 102 -4.40 11.85 -11.84
CA ASP A 102 -5.21 13.04 -11.54
C ASP A 102 -4.81 13.66 -10.21
N LEU A 103 -4.59 12.82 -9.18
CA LEU A 103 -4.08 13.29 -7.89
C LEU A 103 -2.69 13.92 -8.02
N ALA A 104 -1.77 13.32 -8.76
CA ALA A 104 -0.44 13.85 -8.98
C ALA A 104 -0.46 15.17 -9.75
N ASN A 105 -1.29 15.28 -10.81
CA ASN A 105 -1.47 16.50 -11.60
C ASN A 105 -2.12 17.65 -10.82
N SER A 106 -2.81 17.36 -9.71
CA SER A 106 -3.45 18.38 -8.88
C SER A 106 -2.48 19.38 -8.23
N GLY A 107 -1.19 19.03 -8.17
CA GLY A 107 -0.17 19.85 -7.50
C GLY A 107 -0.28 19.87 -5.96
N LYS A 108 -1.18 19.07 -5.38
CA LYS A 108 -1.45 19.08 -3.93
C LYS A 108 -0.57 18.13 -3.13
N TYR A 109 0.01 17.12 -3.78
CA TYR A 109 0.69 16.00 -3.12
C TYR A 109 2.17 15.94 -3.45
N ASN A 110 2.96 15.47 -2.50
CA ASN A 110 4.39 15.18 -2.70
C ASN A 110 4.58 13.79 -3.30
N LEU A 111 3.72 12.84 -2.89
CA LEU A 111 3.71 11.46 -3.37
C LEU A 111 2.29 10.98 -3.62
N VAL A 112 2.14 10.14 -4.65
CA VAL A 112 0.92 9.39 -4.90
C VAL A 112 1.29 7.93 -5.08
N PHE A 113 0.62 7.02 -4.35
CA PHE A 113 0.81 5.58 -4.49
C PHE A 113 -0.40 4.95 -5.19
N TYR A 114 -0.15 3.89 -5.99
CA TYR A 114 -1.21 3.15 -6.66
C TYR A 114 -0.83 1.68 -6.85
N GLY A 115 -1.79 0.83 -7.24
CA GLY A 115 -1.62 -0.59 -7.47
C GLY A 115 -2.08 -1.05 -8.86
N HIS A 116 -2.87 -2.12 -8.92
CA HIS A 116 -3.61 -2.65 -10.06
C HIS A 116 -2.77 -3.18 -11.23
N THR A 117 -1.71 -2.50 -11.63
CA THR A 117 -0.89 -2.94 -12.78
C THR A 117 0.06 -4.08 -12.45
N HIS A 118 0.21 -4.42 -11.17
CA HIS A 118 1.10 -5.45 -10.64
C HIS A 118 2.60 -5.23 -10.94
N ARG A 119 2.95 -4.08 -11.53
CA ARG A 119 4.34 -3.78 -11.94
C ARG A 119 4.92 -2.65 -11.11
N PRO A 120 6.08 -2.84 -10.47
CA PRO A 120 6.77 -1.75 -9.82
C PRO A 120 7.07 -0.64 -10.82
N TRP A 121 6.71 0.59 -10.48
CA TRP A 121 6.93 1.74 -11.33
C TRP A 121 7.11 3.02 -10.52
N GLU A 122 7.95 3.90 -10.98
CA GLU A 122 8.09 5.24 -10.43
C GLU A 122 8.27 6.25 -11.56
N GLU A 123 7.52 7.34 -11.50
CA GLU A 123 7.70 8.50 -12.39
C GLU A 123 7.44 9.81 -11.63
N LYS A 124 7.83 10.94 -12.21
CA LYS A 124 7.52 12.27 -11.69
C LYS A 124 6.49 12.95 -12.59
N ILE A 125 5.50 13.58 -11.96
CA ILE A 125 4.52 14.47 -12.60
C ILE A 125 4.62 15.81 -11.88
N GLY A 126 5.24 16.82 -12.52
CA GLY A 126 5.64 18.05 -11.85
C GLY A 126 6.59 17.75 -10.68
N ASP A 127 6.25 18.21 -9.49
CA ASP A 127 7.02 17.93 -8.27
C ASP A 127 6.53 16.67 -7.53
N CYS A 128 5.44 16.06 -7.96
CA CYS A 128 4.87 14.87 -7.34
C CYS A 128 5.56 13.61 -7.86
N ARG A 129 5.94 12.70 -6.95
CA ARG A 129 6.35 11.33 -7.29
C ARG A 129 5.11 10.44 -7.31
N ILE A 130 4.90 9.70 -8.40
CA ILE A 130 3.85 8.70 -8.50
C ILE A 130 4.49 7.32 -8.55
N VAL A 131 4.03 6.40 -7.70
CA VAL A 131 4.72 5.15 -7.43
C VAL A 131 3.74 3.98 -7.34
N ASN A 132 4.07 2.88 -8.00
CA ASN A 132 3.46 1.58 -7.80
C ASN A 132 4.47 0.65 -7.10
N PRO A 133 4.14 0.05 -5.96
CA PRO A 133 5.04 -0.86 -5.25
C PRO A 133 5.16 -2.24 -5.92
N GLY A 134 4.39 -2.51 -6.98
CA GLY A 134 4.19 -3.84 -7.53
C GLY A 134 3.16 -4.66 -6.75
N GLU A 135 3.09 -5.95 -7.03
CA GLU A 135 2.18 -6.87 -6.36
C GLU A 135 2.86 -7.61 -5.21
N ALA A 136 2.19 -7.69 -4.07
CA ALA A 136 2.65 -8.50 -2.95
C ALA A 136 2.28 -10.00 -3.11
N ALA A 137 1.29 -10.30 -3.96
CA ALA A 137 0.84 -11.66 -4.21
C ALA A 137 1.88 -12.54 -4.93
N GLY A 138 2.67 -11.97 -5.83
CA GLY A 138 3.61 -12.73 -6.65
C GLY A 138 2.91 -13.64 -7.68
N GLN A 139 1.76 -13.18 -8.23
CA GLN A 139 0.98 -13.95 -9.21
C GLN A 139 1.52 -13.82 -10.62
N TYR A 140 1.94 -12.62 -10.99
CA TYR A 140 2.41 -12.29 -12.35
C TYR A 140 3.86 -11.85 -12.37
N GLN A 141 4.32 -11.21 -11.30
CA GLN A 141 5.68 -10.70 -11.14
C GLN A 141 6.29 -11.22 -9.83
N LYS A 142 7.54 -10.87 -9.53
CA LYS A 142 8.10 -11.10 -8.21
C LYS A 142 7.28 -10.37 -7.17
N SER A 143 7.10 -11.00 -6.01
CA SER A 143 6.42 -10.36 -4.90
C SER A 143 7.24 -9.17 -4.41
N THR A 144 6.64 -7.98 -4.44
CA THR A 144 7.28 -6.72 -4.05
C THR A 144 6.38 -5.88 -3.17
N PHE A 145 7.01 -5.00 -2.40
CA PHE A 145 6.40 -3.87 -1.70
C PHE A 145 7.42 -2.74 -1.60
N ALA A 146 7.02 -1.55 -1.22
CA ALA A 146 7.95 -0.44 -1.05
C ALA A 146 7.98 0.04 0.39
N VAL A 147 9.09 0.69 0.78
CA VAL A 147 9.21 1.40 2.05
C VAL A 147 9.62 2.84 1.77
N TYR A 148 8.83 3.76 2.26
CA TYR A 148 9.10 5.19 2.20
C TYR A 148 9.52 5.73 3.56
N ASN A 149 10.64 6.46 3.60
CA ASN A 149 11.06 7.19 4.79
C ASN A 149 10.73 8.68 4.61
N THR A 150 9.77 9.17 5.40
CA THR A 150 9.26 10.55 5.31
C THR A 150 10.30 11.62 5.66
N GLN A 151 11.31 11.28 6.45
CA GLN A 151 12.35 12.22 6.88
C GLN A 151 13.47 12.36 5.84
N THR A 152 13.91 11.23 5.28
CA THR A 152 14.99 11.20 4.28
C THR A 152 14.49 11.25 2.85
N GLU A 153 13.17 11.12 2.64
CA GLU A 153 12.49 11.03 1.34
C GLU A 153 12.94 9.83 0.49
N LYS A 154 13.66 8.90 1.10
CA LYS A 154 14.11 7.68 0.43
C LYS A 154 12.95 6.72 0.25
N LEU A 155 12.76 6.25 -0.98
CA LEU A 155 11.85 5.18 -1.34
C LEU A 155 12.68 3.96 -1.75
N GLU A 156 12.36 2.81 -1.21
CA GLU A 156 13.04 1.54 -1.51
C GLU A 156 12.04 0.48 -1.91
N LEU A 157 12.21 -0.11 -3.09
CA LEU A 157 11.51 -1.32 -3.47
C LEU A 157 12.12 -2.52 -2.74
N LYS A 158 11.29 -3.34 -2.15
CA LYS A 158 11.66 -4.59 -1.49
C LYS A 158 11.15 -5.77 -2.30
N ILE A 159 12.03 -6.70 -2.63
CA ILE A 159 11.70 -7.97 -3.28
C ILE A 159 11.62 -9.02 -2.19
N LEU A 160 10.45 -9.64 -2.02
CA LEU A 160 10.17 -10.51 -0.89
C LEU A 160 11.10 -11.72 -0.81
N GLU A 161 11.50 -12.28 -1.95
CA GLU A 161 12.43 -13.43 -2.01
C GLU A 161 13.85 -13.08 -1.54
N LEU A 162 14.20 -11.79 -1.53
CA LEU A 162 15.54 -11.31 -1.13
C LEU A 162 15.57 -10.80 0.32
N LEU A 163 14.45 -10.83 1.03
CA LEU A 163 14.42 -10.43 2.43
C LEU A 163 15.00 -11.53 3.32
N ALA A 164 15.98 -11.17 4.12
CA ALA A 164 16.57 -12.04 5.13
C ALA A 164 15.65 -12.15 6.38
#